data_cc898c964a4043fde02e67b9ed815adb
#
_entry.id   cc898c964a4043fde02e67b9ed815adb
#
_cell.length_a   1.000
_cell.length_b   1.000
_cell.length_c   1.000
_cell.angle_alpha   90.00
_cell.angle_beta   90.00
_cell.angle_gamma   90.00
#
_symmetry.space_group_name_H-M   'P 1'
#
loop_
_entity.id
_entity.type
_entity.pdbx_description
1 polymer ?
#
loop_
_entity_poly.entity_id
_entity_poly.type
_entity_poly.pdbx_seq_one_letter_code
_entity_poly.pdbx_strand_id
1 'polypeptide(L)' 'MLTGEFVIRRNGKLEKYQSYNDIPNQFEHLISFKPVYPPEPHTKEQHDQMSKYNDYLKELMSRASGN' A
#
# COMPACT_ATOMS: atom_id res chain seq x y z
N MET A 1 -7.55 3.33 8.79
CA MET A 1 -7.08 2.19 7.99
C MET A 1 -6.81 2.67 6.57
N LEU A 2 -5.69 2.27 5.99
CA LEU A 2 -5.34 2.68 4.64
C LEU A 2 -6.09 1.82 3.62
N THR A 3 -6.80 2.49 2.72
CA THR A 3 -7.49 1.83 1.62
C THR A 3 -6.96 2.35 0.28
N GLY A 4 -7.27 1.64 -0.78
CA GLY A 4 -6.84 2.02 -2.11
C GLY A 4 -6.81 0.83 -3.03
N GLU A 5 -5.88 0.84 -3.97
CA GLU A 5 -5.68 -0.26 -4.90
C GLU A 5 -4.24 -0.73 -4.79
N PHE A 6 -4.07 -1.93 -4.26
CA PHE A 6 -2.75 -2.50 -4.02
C PHE A 6 -2.66 -3.81 -4.79
N VAL A 7 -1.67 -3.92 -5.67
CA VAL A 7 -1.47 -5.11 -6.48
C VAL A 7 -0.10 -5.69 -6.16
N ILE A 8 -0.07 -6.96 -5.84
CA ILE A 8 1.15 -7.70 -5.57
C ILE A 8 1.24 -8.91 -6.48
N ARG A 9 2.45 -9.47 -6.60
CA ARG A 9 2.66 -10.73 -7.27
C ARG A 9 3.08 -11.76 -6.24
N ARG A 10 2.34 -12.87 -6.19
CA ARG A 10 2.61 -13.97 -5.27
C ARG A 10 2.39 -15.29 -5.98
N ASN A 11 3.40 -16.18 -5.90
CA ASN A 11 3.35 -17.49 -6.54
C ASN A 11 3.10 -17.40 -8.05
N GLY A 12 3.67 -16.38 -8.70
CA GLY A 12 3.51 -16.17 -10.13
C GLY A 12 2.16 -15.59 -10.54
N LYS A 13 1.33 -15.17 -9.59
CA LYS A 13 0.00 -14.62 -9.87
C LYS A 13 -0.12 -13.22 -9.31
N LEU A 14 -0.85 -12.36 -10.02
CA LEU A 14 -1.17 -11.03 -9.54
C LEU A 14 -2.39 -11.10 -8.62
N GLU A 15 -2.28 -10.46 -7.47
CA GLU A 15 -3.35 -10.37 -6.49
C GLU A 15 -3.62 -8.92 -6.16
N LYS A 16 -4.90 -8.54 -6.14
CA LYS A 16 -5.32 -7.17 -5.90
C LYS A 16 -6.07 -7.08 -4.58
N TYR A 17 -5.71 -6.08 -3.78
CA TYR A 17 -6.33 -5.82 -2.48
C TYR A 17 -6.78 -4.37 -2.42
N GLN A 18 -7.89 -4.13 -1.72
CA GLN A 18 -8.42 -2.77 -1.53
C GLN A 18 -8.10 -2.22 -0.15
N SER A 19 -7.67 -3.06 0.77
CA SER A 19 -7.31 -2.67 2.12
C SER A 19 -5.88 -3.07 2.41
N TYR A 20 -5.12 -2.16 3.01
CA TYR A 20 -3.75 -2.44 3.40
C TYR A 20 -3.64 -3.64 4.33
N ASN A 21 -4.61 -3.80 5.23
CA ASN A 21 -4.59 -4.89 6.20
C ASN A 21 -4.81 -6.27 5.56
N ASP A 22 -5.35 -6.30 4.35
CA ASP A 22 -5.59 -7.55 3.64
C ASP A 22 -4.34 -8.05 2.91
N ILE A 23 -3.34 -7.20 2.75
CA ILE A 23 -2.11 -7.57 2.05
C ILE A 23 -1.34 -8.58 2.88
N PRO A 24 -0.90 -9.72 2.28
CA PRO A 24 -0.14 -10.72 3.03
C PRO A 24 1.20 -10.18 3.51
N ASN A 25 1.76 -10.83 4.52
CA ASN A 25 3.03 -10.41 5.10
C ASN A 25 4.23 -10.70 4.19
N GLN A 26 4.07 -11.60 3.22
CA GLN A 26 5.12 -11.97 2.29
C GLN A 26 4.54 -12.13 0.90
N PHE A 27 5.25 -11.61 -0.09
CA PHE A 27 4.92 -11.75 -1.51
C PHE A 27 6.20 -11.53 -2.33
N GLU A 28 6.15 -11.84 -3.63
CA GLU A 28 7.34 -11.75 -4.48
C GLU A 28 7.68 -10.31 -4.83
N HIS A 29 6.70 -9.56 -5.33
CA HIS A 29 6.90 -8.18 -5.79
C HIS A 29 5.68 -7.33 -5.48
N LEU A 30 5.92 -6.06 -5.19
CA LEU A 30 4.88 -5.05 -5.15
C LEU A 30 4.74 -4.47 -6.55
N ILE A 31 3.58 -4.70 -7.18
CA ILE A 31 3.33 -4.29 -8.56
C ILE A 31 2.76 -2.88 -8.61
N SER A 32 1.80 -2.57 -7.74
CA SER A 32 1.15 -1.27 -7.73
C SER A 32 0.76 -0.88 -6.31
N PHE A 33 0.93 0.40 -6.01
CA PHE A 33 0.54 0.96 -4.71
C PHE A 33 -0.14 2.29 -4.97
N LYS A 34 -1.47 2.29 -4.91
CA LYS A 34 -2.30 3.47 -5.18
C LYS A 34 -3.23 3.72 -4.01
N PRO A 35 -2.76 4.38 -2.96
CA PRO A 35 -3.63 4.68 -1.82
C PRO A 35 -4.69 5.73 -2.18
N VAL A 36 -5.82 5.67 -1.51
CA VAL A 36 -6.87 6.68 -1.65
C VAL A 36 -6.53 7.84 -0.72
N TYR A 37 -6.36 9.02 -1.31
CA TYR A 37 -6.07 10.23 -0.54
C TYR A 37 -7.36 10.88 -0.07
N PRO A 38 -7.32 11.59 1.06
CA PRO A 38 -8.51 12.30 1.53
C PRO A 38 -8.89 13.41 0.55
N PRO A 39 -10.20 13.75 0.47
CA PRO A 39 -10.66 14.83 -0.41
C PRO A 39 -10.17 16.19 0.05
N GLU A 40 -10.10 17.12 -0.87
CA GLU A 40 -9.75 18.51 -0.54
C GLU A 40 -10.97 19.27 0.02
N PRO A 41 -10.74 20.33 0.83
CA PRO A 41 -9.42 20.78 1.31
C PRO A 41 -8.83 19.86 2.37
N HIS A 42 -7.51 19.75 2.38
CA HIS A 42 -6.82 18.95 3.37
C HIS A 42 -6.62 19.75 4.65
N THR A 43 -6.86 19.11 5.79
CA THR A 43 -6.45 19.65 7.07
C THR A 43 -5.00 19.27 7.32
N LYS A 44 -4.41 19.91 8.36
CA LYS A 44 -3.06 19.56 8.74
C LYS A 44 -2.95 18.10 9.14
N GLU A 45 -3.97 17.57 9.82
CA GLU A 45 -3.99 16.17 10.22
C GLU A 45 -4.02 15.24 9.01
N GLN A 46 -4.75 15.62 7.96
CA GLN A 46 -4.80 14.84 6.74
C GLN A 46 -3.44 14.82 6.02
N HIS A 47 -2.73 15.96 6.04
CA HIS A 47 -1.38 16.01 5.49
C HIS A 47 -0.43 15.09 6.25
N ASP A 48 -0.53 15.06 7.57
CA ASP A 48 0.28 14.16 8.39
C ASP A 48 0.00 12.70 8.07
N GLN A 49 -1.29 12.36 7.84
CA GLN A 49 -1.66 11.01 7.44
C GLN A 49 -1.11 10.64 6.06
N MET A 50 -1.14 11.59 5.13
CA MET A 50 -0.63 11.36 3.79
C MET A 50 0.88 11.11 3.80
N SER A 51 1.63 11.78 4.68
CA SER A 51 3.06 11.57 4.79
C SER A 51 3.41 10.16 5.28
N LYS A 52 2.51 9.51 6.00
CA LYS A 52 2.71 8.13 6.46
C LYS A 52 2.57 7.10 5.35
N TYR A 53 1.98 7.47 4.22
CA TYR A 53 1.83 6.54 3.10
C TYR A 53 3.19 6.07 2.57
N ASN A 54 4.21 6.90 2.65
CA ASN A 54 5.57 6.49 2.29
C ASN A 54 6.09 5.40 3.22
N ASP A 55 5.72 5.46 4.50
CA ASP A 55 6.11 4.43 5.46
C ASP A 55 5.41 3.11 5.16
N TYR A 56 4.12 3.16 4.78
CA TYR A 56 3.40 1.96 4.35
C TYR A 56 4.05 1.35 3.11
N LEU A 57 4.43 2.18 2.16
CA LEU A 57 5.08 1.70 0.94
C LEU A 57 6.41 1.02 1.27
N LYS A 58 7.21 1.63 2.13
CA LYS A 58 8.49 1.04 2.55
C LYS A 58 8.28 -0.31 3.23
N GLU A 59 7.26 -0.42 4.06
CA GLU A 59 6.96 -1.67 4.73
C GLU A 59 6.54 -2.75 3.73
N LEU A 60 5.69 -2.39 2.76
CA LEU A 60 5.30 -3.34 1.73
C LEU A 60 6.50 -3.79 0.91
N MET A 61 7.41 -2.88 0.58
CA MET A 61 8.60 -3.24 -0.17
C MET A 61 9.50 -4.17 0.63
N SER A 62 9.54 -4.02 1.95
CA SER A 62 10.31 -4.92 2.80
C SER A 62 9.71 -6.32 2.87
N ARG A 63 8.40 -6.44 2.63
CA ARG A 63 7.73 -7.75 2.56
C ARG A 63 7.95 -8.45 1.24
N ALA A 64 8.38 -7.72 0.21
CA ALA A 64 8.57 -8.28 -1.12
C ALA A 64 9.89 -9.06 -1.16
N SER A 65 9.79 -10.39 -1.26
CA SER A 65 10.97 -11.26 -1.21
C SER A 65 11.79 -11.25 -2.50
N GLY A 66 11.20 -10.80 -3.60
CA GLY A 66 11.87 -10.75 -4.90
C GLY A 66 12.67 -9.49 -5.17
N ASN A 67 12.67 -8.55 -4.23
CA ASN A 67 13.39 -7.29 -4.38
C ASN A 67 14.82 -7.39 -3.84
#